data_2cc3876ef49658931184f51b8fe4e572
#
_entry.id   2cc3876ef49658931184f51b8fe4e572
#
_cell.length_a   1.000
_cell.length_b   1.000
_cell.length_c   1.000
_cell.angle_alpha   90.00
_cell.angle_beta   90.00
_cell.angle_gamma   90.00
#
_symmetry.space_group_name_H-M   'P 1'
#
loop_
_entity.id
_entity.type
_entity.pdbx_description
1 polymer ?
#
loop_
_entity_poly.entity_id
_entity_poly.type
_entity_poly.pdbx_seq_one_letter_code
_entity_poly.pdbx_strand_id
1 'polypeptide(L)'
;MKLTIAEALSSPARKKPAERGSVRVALVQLRWHEDAAKHEDNISRAVALAAENGARVVFLPELTLSRYPADTLPEGTPSEIAEDLESGPTYALLSKLAMQHGIAVHGSLYERTGFEDGRGLNTAIIVGPEGELLARTPKLHIPVTEGYFEDKYFQPGPADAPYPIYELAIEGAPKLGLPTCWDEWFPEVARAYGLAGADILCYPTAIGSEPDHPDFDTEPLWRQTIVGHAIANGLFIVVPNRYGNEGLVTFYGSSFIVDPYGRLIAQAAREGDEVLVADLDLDQRRDWLDLFPFFATRRPDTYGALSAAVVNPRSQNGDGEHGGIAGLRP
;
A
#
# COMPACT_ATOMS: atom_id res chain seq x y z
N MET A 1 16.65 11.50 10.24
CA MET A 1 16.16 10.70 9.10
C MET A 1 17.34 10.05 8.42
N LYS A 2 17.31 8.72 8.25
CA LYS A 2 18.36 7.95 7.57
C LYS A 2 18.03 7.85 6.09
N LEU A 3 19.05 7.85 5.23
CA LEU A 3 18.93 7.58 3.79
C LEU A 3 19.65 6.28 3.47
N THR A 4 18.99 5.39 2.76
CA THR A 4 19.55 4.17 2.19
C THR A 4 19.33 4.17 0.68
N ILE A 5 20.39 4.15 -0.10
CA ILE A 5 20.33 4.00 -1.56
C ILE A 5 20.76 2.59 -1.89
N ALA A 6 19.84 1.81 -2.45
CA ALA A 6 20.09 0.42 -2.79
C ALA A 6 20.86 0.30 -4.10
N GLU A 7 21.75 -0.68 -4.17
CA GLU A 7 22.40 -1.05 -5.43
C GLU A 7 21.38 -1.69 -6.39
N ALA A 8 21.46 -1.31 -7.67
CA ALA A 8 20.63 -1.90 -8.71
C ALA A 8 20.90 -3.39 -8.87
N LEU A 9 19.87 -4.22 -8.78
CA LEU A 9 20.00 -5.67 -8.95
C LEU A 9 19.79 -6.07 -10.42
N SER A 10 20.76 -6.81 -10.97
CA SER A 10 20.63 -7.33 -12.33
C SER A 10 19.55 -8.40 -12.44
N SER A 11 18.92 -8.51 -13.63
CA SER A 11 17.96 -9.56 -13.95
C SER A 11 18.67 -10.90 -14.20
N PRO A 12 18.50 -11.92 -13.33
CA PRO A 12 19.17 -13.22 -13.53
C PRO A 12 18.59 -14.01 -14.71
N ALA A 13 17.35 -13.72 -15.14
CA ALA A 13 16.68 -14.41 -16.25
C ALA A 13 16.80 -13.67 -17.59
N ARG A 14 17.58 -12.58 -17.68
CA ARG A 14 17.65 -11.75 -18.88
C ARG A 14 18.27 -12.45 -20.05
N LYS A 15 17.51 -12.60 -21.14
CA LYS A 15 17.97 -13.14 -22.43
C LYS A 15 17.89 -12.11 -23.56
N LYS A 16 17.10 -11.07 -23.41
CA LYS A 16 16.89 -10.00 -24.38
C LYS A 16 17.42 -8.68 -23.83
N PRO A 17 17.86 -7.74 -24.65
CA PRO A 17 18.20 -6.40 -24.19
C PRO A 17 17.05 -5.77 -23.39
N ALA A 18 17.39 -4.87 -22.45
CA ALA A 18 16.41 -4.04 -21.78
C ALA A 18 15.77 -3.07 -22.78
N GLU A 19 14.45 -2.88 -22.68
CA GLU A 19 13.67 -2.04 -23.61
C GLU A 19 13.03 -0.86 -22.87
N ARG A 20 12.65 -1.05 -21.61
CA ARG A 20 11.94 -0.05 -20.81
C ARG A 20 12.84 0.74 -19.88
N GLY A 21 13.98 0.19 -19.52
CA GLY A 21 14.91 0.81 -18.59
C GLY A 21 14.49 0.71 -17.13
N SER A 22 15.05 1.59 -16.31
CA SER A 22 14.82 1.60 -14.86
C SER A 22 14.11 2.87 -14.43
N VAL A 23 13.21 2.75 -13.47
CA VAL A 23 12.61 3.87 -12.76
C VAL A 23 13.20 3.96 -11.35
N ARG A 24 13.68 5.16 -10.96
CA ARG A 24 14.12 5.41 -9.59
C ARG A 24 12.94 5.78 -8.72
N VAL A 25 12.69 5.00 -7.69
CA VAL A 25 11.62 5.21 -6.72
C VAL A 25 12.19 5.47 -5.33
N ALA A 26 11.40 6.10 -4.48
CA ALA A 26 11.69 6.17 -3.05
C ALA A 26 10.49 5.69 -2.23
N LEU A 27 10.78 5.06 -1.13
CA LEU A 27 9.85 4.66 -0.09
C LEU A 27 10.24 5.38 1.20
N VAL A 28 9.26 5.85 1.94
CA VAL A 28 9.46 6.57 3.19
C VAL A 28 8.84 5.78 4.35
N GLN A 29 9.63 5.55 5.40
CA GLN A 29 9.17 5.09 6.70
C GLN A 29 9.16 6.25 7.68
N LEU A 30 8.02 6.52 8.31
CA LEU A 30 7.87 7.59 9.30
C LEU A 30 6.98 7.13 10.46
N ARG A 31 7.21 7.74 11.64
CA ARG A 31 6.22 7.72 12.72
C ARG A 31 5.26 8.92 12.59
N TRP A 32 4.05 8.74 13.05
CA TRP A 32 3.16 9.86 13.24
C TRP A 32 3.61 10.74 14.42
N HIS A 33 3.38 12.04 14.33
CA HIS A 33 3.62 13.01 15.40
C HIS A 33 2.34 13.78 15.70
N GLU A 34 2.01 13.94 16.97
CA GLU A 34 0.86 14.72 17.44
C GLU A 34 0.95 16.20 17.04
N ASP A 35 2.15 16.76 17.01
CA ASP A 35 2.41 18.08 16.43
C ASP A 35 2.31 17.99 14.91
N ALA A 36 1.22 18.52 14.36
CA ALA A 36 0.93 18.50 12.93
C ALA A 36 2.03 19.20 12.11
N ALA A 37 2.53 20.34 12.58
CA ALA A 37 3.57 21.07 11.84
C ALA A 37 4.88 20.29 11.78
N LYS A 38 5.23 19.60 12.86
CA LYS A 38 6.39 18.70 12.90
C LYS A 38 6.19 17.49 11.99
N HIS A 39 4.97 16.93 11.94
CA HIS A 39 4.67 15.80 11.09
C HIS A 39 4.78 16.16 9.62
N GLU A 40 4.18 17.28 9.20
CA GLU A 40 4.31 17.82 7.84
C GLU A 40 5.76 18.16 7.47
N ASP A 41 6.55 18.74 8.40
CA ASP A 41 7.98 19.02 8.17
C ASP A 41 8.76 17.73 7.92
N ASN A 42 8.50 16.67 8.69
CA ASN A 42 9.16 15.37 8.51
C ASN A 42 8.82 14.75 7.16
N ILE A 43 7.55 14.78 6.73
CA ILE A 43 7.13 14.32 5.41
C ILE A 43 7.82 15.14 4.31
N SER A 44 7.79 16.47 4.45
CA SER A 44 8.40 17.38 3.47
C SER A 44 9.89 17.14 3.30
N ARG A 45 10.61 16.94 4.42
CA ARG A 45 12.05 16.61 4.41
C ARG A 45 12.32 15.24 3.79
N ALA A 46 11.46 14.24 4.03
CA ALA A 46 11.60 12.93 3.43
C ALA A 46 11.43 12.98 1.91
N VAL A 47 10.40 13.68 1.43
CA VAL A 47 10.15 13.85 -0.01
C VAL A 47 11.27 14.65 -0.67
N ALA A 48 11.74 15.74 -0.03
CA ALA A 48 12.89 16.49 -0.51
C ALA A 48 14.14 15.61 -0.64
N LEU A 49 14.46 14.85 0.40
CA LEU A 49 15.61 13.94 0.41
C LEU A 49 15.51 12.87 -0.70
N ALA A 50 14.32 12.32 -0.93
CA ALA A 50 14.06 11.38 -2.02
C ALA A 50 14.29 12.03 -3.40
N ALA A 51 13.75 13.22 -3.62
CA ALA A 51 13.87 13.98 -4.87
C ALA A 51 15.33 14.38 -5.16
N GLU A 52 16.06 14.86 -4.15
CA GLU A 52 17.50 15.18 -4.24
C GLU A 52 18.36 13.97 -4.63
N ASN A 53 17.88 12.76 -4.32
CA ASN A 53 18.51 11.51 -4.71
C ASN A 53 17.92 10.88 -5.99
N GLY A 54 17.19 11.68 -6.76
CA GLY A 54 16.74 11.34 -8.11
C GLY A 54 15.48 10.50 -8.19
N ALA A 55 14.73 10.31 -7.10
CA ALA A 55 13.45 9.61 -7.15
C ALA A 55 12.47 10.33 -8.08
N ARG A 56 11.76 9.56 -8.90
CA ARG A 56 10.71 10.05 -9.81
C ARG A 56 9.31 9.89 -9.22
N VAL A 57 9.18 8.97 -8.27
CA VAL A 57 7.97 8.77 -7.45
C VAL A 57 8.38 8.43 -6.03
N VAL A 58 7.67 9.01 -5.06
CA VAL A 58 7.87 8.77 -3.63
C VAL A 58 6.61 8.16 -3.04
N PHE A 59 6.77 7.10 -2.26
CA PHE A 59 5.68 6.37 -1.61
C PHE A 59 5.70 6.60 -0.10
N LEU A 60 4.57 7.07 0.44
CA LEU A 60 4.36 7.39 1.86
C LEU A 60 3.46 6.34 2.53
N PRO A 61 3.52 6.19 3.88
CA PRO A 61 2.69 5.24 4.61
C PRO A 61 1.18 5.53 4.53
N GLU A 62 0.39 4.52 4.87
CA GLU A 62 -1.07 4.59 4.99
C GLU A 62 -1.52 5.71 5.94
N LEU A 63 -2.64 6.39 5.58
CA LEU A 63 -3.21 7.52 6.34
C LEU A 63 -2.16 8.59 6.65
N THR A 64 -1.49 9.05 5.60
CA THR A 64 -0.22 9.78 5.60
C THR A 64 -0.12 10.91 6.63
N LEU A 65 -1.15 11.76 6.77
CA LEU A 65 -1.16 12.87 7.74
C LEU A 65 -1.84 12.53 9.07
N SER A 66 -2.73 11.55 9.07
CA SER A 66 -3.55 11.26 10.25
C SER A 66 -2.83 10.33 11.24
N ARG A 67 -3.15 10.49 12.54
CA ARG A 67 -3.03 9.38 13.47
C ARG A 67 -3.85 8.20 12.95
N TYR A 68 -3.41 6.97 13.21
CA TYR A 68 -4.23 5.79 12.90
C TYR A 68 -5.49 5.80 13.79
N PRO A 69 -6.70 5.98 13.23
CA PRO A 69 -7.88 6.18 14.06
C PRO A 69 -8.48 4.87 14.57
N ALA A 70 -8.23 3.77 13.87
CA ALA A 70 -8.97 2.52 14.07
C ALA A 70 -8.39 1.62 15.18
N ASP A 71 -7.45 2.13 15.98
CA ASP A 71 -7.02 1.47 17.21
C ASP A 71 -8.06 1.60 18.34
N THR A 72 -9.05 2.49 18.18
CA THR A 72 -10.17 2.69 19.09
C THR A 72 -11.49 2.75 18.32
N LEU A 73 -12.60 2.55 19.03
CA LEU A 73 -13.93 2.75 18.45
C LEU A 73 -14.22 4.25 18.27
N PRO A 74 -14.96 4.66 17.22
CA PRO A 74 -15.28 6.06 17.01
C PRO A 74 -16.23 6.60 18.09
N GLU A 75 -16.00 7.86 18.53
CA GLU A 75 -16.86 8.58 19.48
C GLU A 75 -17.85 9.49 18.74
N GLY A 76 -18.71 9.03 17.91
CA GLY A 76 -19.62 9.85 17.11
C GLY A 76 -19.65 9.41 15.68
N THR A 77 -19.83 10.36 14.74
CA THR A 77 -19.82 10.03 13.32
C THR A 77 -18.39 9.76 12.86
N PRO A 78 -18.05 8.55 12.39
CA PRO A 78 -16.67 8.20 12.06
C PRO A 78 -15.99 9.17 11.09
N SER A 79 -16.74 9.70 10.10
CA SER A 79 -16.21 10.61 9.09
C SER A 79 -16.02 12.07 9.55
N GLU A 80 -16.24 12.40 10.83
CA GLU A 80 -15.94 13.74 11.34
C GLU A 80 -14.45 14.08 11.18
N ILE A 81 -13.58 13.09 11.30
CA ILE A 81 -12.12 13.22 11.12
C ILE A 81 -11.66 12.95 9.68
N ALA A 82 -12.58 12.67 8.76
CA ALA A 82 -12.27 12.44 7.36
C ALA A 82 -12.06 13.76 6.61
N GLU A 83 -11.26 13.74 5.57
CA GLU A 83 -10.95 14.89 4.73
C GLU A 83 -11.55 14.75 3.31
N ASP A 84 -11.82 15.87 2.66
CA ASP A 84 -12.26 15.88 1.27
C ASP A 84 -11.08 15.55 0.35
N LEU A 85 -11.31 14.71 -0.66
CA LEU A 85 -10.25 14.13 -1.50
C LEU A 85 -9.32 15.19 -2.11
N GLU A 86 -9.86 16.21 -2.79
CA GLU A 86 -9.07 17.18 -3.55
C GLU A 86 -8.91 18.54 -2.85
N SER A 87 -9.59 18.76 -1.73
CA SER A 87 -9.50 20.01 -0.96
C SER A 87 -8.98 19.82 0.46
N GLY A 88 -8.75 18.57 0.86
CA GLY A 88 -8.24 18.22 2.19
C GLY A 88 -6.73 18.46 2.34
N PRO A 89 -6.24 18.44 3.59
CA PRO A 89 -4.86 18.75 3.92
C PRO A 89 -3.86 17.76 3.32
N THR A 90 -4.21 16.46 3.21
CA THR A 90 -3.30 15.46 2.62
C THR A 90 -3.05 15.78 1.16
N TYR A 91 -4.10 15.96 0.36
CA TYR A 91 -3.93 16.31 -1.05
C TYR A 91 -3.17 17.64 -1.22
N ALA A 92 -3.50 18.66 -0.42
CA ALA A 92 -2.83 19.96 -0.48
C ALA A 92 -1.31 19.84 -0.21
N LEU A 93 -0.91 19.04 0.78
CA LEU A 93 0.50 18.79 1.07
C LEU A 93 1.19 18.05 -0.07
N LEU A 94 0.59 16.94 -0.54
CA LEU A 94 1.17 16.12 -1.61
C LEU A 94 1.32 16.92 -2.90
N SER A 95 0.29 17.72 -3.27
CA SER A 95 0.32 18.60 -4.45
C SER A 95 1.44 19.65 -4.36
N LYS A 96 1.57 20.31 -3.21
CA LYS A 96 2.66 21.25 -2.94
C LYS A 96 4.03 20.58 -3.14
N LEU A 97 4.23 19.40 -2.55
CA LEU A 97 5.51 18.68 -2.60
C LEU A 97 5.81 18.16 -4.01
N ALA A 98 4.81 17.63 -4.69
CA ALA A 98 4.94 17.15 -6.07
C ALA A 98 5.37 18.26 -7.01
N MET A 99 4.69 19.42 -6.96
CA MET A 99 5.05 20.62 -7.75
C MET A 99 6.43 21.16 -7.39
N GLN A 100 6.74 21.25 -6.08
CA GLN A 100 8.01 21.80 -5.60
C GLN A 100 9.21 21.02 -6.12
N HIS A 101 9.08 19.69 -6.21
CA HIS A 101 10.18 18.81 -6.57
C HIS A 101 10.09 18.23 -7.99
N GLY A 102 8.99 18.48 -8.72
CA GLY A 102 8.77 17.97 -10.08
C GLY A 102 8.71 16.45 -10.16
N ILE A 103 8.10 15.80 -9.17
CA ILE A 103 8.00 14.34 -9.05
C ILE A 103 6.58 13.91 -8.69
N ALA A 104 6.25 12.63 -8.91
CA ALA A 104 5.01 12.08 -8.40
C ALA A 104 5.12 11.75 -6.91
N VAL A 105 4.09 12.05 -6.11
CA VAL A 105 4.03 11.74 -4.68
C VAL A 105 2.77 10.93 -4.39
N HIS A 106 2.97 9.71 -3.88
CA HIS A 106 1.92 8.85 -3.38
C HIS A 106 1.69 9.10 -1.89
N GLY A 107 0.42 9.04 -1.47
CA GLY A 107 0.01 9.02 -0.07
C GLY A 107 -1.35 8.39 0.07
N SER A 108 -1.88 8.38 1.27
CA SER A 108 -3.19 7.83 1.61
C SER A 108 -3.91 8.71 2.62
N LEU A 109 -5.23 8.73 2.55
CA LEU A 109 -6.07 9.56 3.41
C LEU A 109 -7.37 8.86 3.80
N TYR A 110 -7.98 9.32 4.90
CA TYR A 110 -9.36 9.02 5.24
C TYR A 110 -10.27 9.93 4.44
N GLU A 111 -10.79 9.42 3.33
CA GLU A 111 -11.64 10.15 2.39
C GLU A 111 -13.06 10.27 2.91
N ARG A 112 -13.56 11.51 3.01
CA ARG A 112 -14.96 11.81 3.31
C ARG A 112 -15.85 11.38 2.16
N THR A 113 -16.94 10.70 2.50
CA THR A 113 -17.96 10.26 1.54
C THR A 113 -19.36 10.61 2.06
N GLY A 114 -20.36 10.42 1.22
CA GLY A 114 -21.75 10.62 1.61
C GLY A 114 -22.48 9.35 2.07
N PHE A 115 -21.76 8.35 2.62
CA PHE A 115 -22.40 7.13 3.10
C PHE A 115 -23.34 7.42 4.28
N GLU A 116 -24.54 6.83 4.27
CA GLU A 116 -25.58 7.05 5.28
C GLU A 116 -25.17 6.61 6.69
N ASP A 117 -24.25 5.65 6.78
CA ASP A 117 -23.73 5.14 8.06
C ASP A 117 -22.58 5.99 8.64
N GLY A 118 -22.25 7.11 7.99
CA GLY A 118 -21.23 8.05 8.45
C GLY A 118 -19.80 7.56 8.32
N ARG A 119 -19.55 6.41 7.66
CA ARG A 119 -18.18 5.96 7.35
C ARG A 119 -17.66 6.65 6.10
N GLY A 120 -16.35 6.57 5.88
CA GLY A 120 -15.70 7.03 4.65
C GLY A 120 -14.90 5.92 3.99
N LEU A 121 -13.89 6.29 3.22
CA LEU A 121 -12.99 5.37 2.54
C LEU A 121 -11.53 5.59 3.01
N ASN A 122 -10.77 4.51 3.10
CA ASN A 122 -9.33 4.58 3.20
C ASN A 122 -8.78 4.57 1.76
N THR A 123 -8.24 5.69 1.31
CA THR A 123 -7.96 5.91 -0.11
C THR A 123 -6.49 6.23 -0.36
N ALA A 124 -5.83 5.43 -1.19
CA ALA A 124 -4.51 5.71 -1.74
C ALA A 124 -4.62 6.62 -2.96
N ILE A 125 -3.74 7.60 -3.05
CA ILE A 125 -3.67 8.57 -4.15
C ILE A 125 -2.25 8.75 -4.69
N ILE A 126 -2.12 9.18 -5.93
CA ILE A 126 -0.89 9.76 -6.49
C ILE A 126 -1.20 11.15 -7.00
N VAL A 127 -0.36 12.09 -6.60
CA VAL A 127 -0.38 13.45 -7.13
C VAL A 127 0.83 13.64 -8.04
N GLY A 128 0.59 14.16 -9.22
CA GLY A 128 1.59 14.38 -10.27
C GLY A 128 2.42 15.65 -10.08
N PRO A 129 3.48 15.82 -10.89
CA PRO A 129 4.42 16.95 -10.78
C PRO A 129 3.80 18.32 -11.06
N GLU A 130 2.63 18.39 -11.68
CA GLU A 130 1.87 19.61 -11.88
C GLU A 130 0.81 19.87 -10.81
N GLY A 131 0.76 19.00 -9.76
CA GLY A 131 -0.17 19.09 -8.65
C GLY A 131 -1.50 18.39 -8.88
N GLU A 132 -1.66 17.70 -9.99
CA GLU A 132 -2.88 17.02 -10.42
C GLU A 132 -3.07 15.64 -9.76
N LEU A 133 -4.31 15.23 -9.56
CA LEU A 133 -4.65 13.88 -9.08
C LEU A 133 -4.50 12.87 -10.24
N LEU A 134 -3.44 12.04 -10.18
CA LEU A 134 -3.17 11.01 -11.19
C LEU A 134 -3.84 9.67 -10.88
N ALA A 135 -4.03 9.35 -9.60
CA ALA A 135 -4.53 8.06 -9.17
C ALA A 135 -5.38 8.17 -7.90
N ARG A 136 -6.42 7.34 -7.81
CA ARG A 136 -7.27 7.16 -6.63
C ARG A 136 -7.70 5.70 -6.52
N THR A 137 -7.35 5.04 -5.42
CA THR A 137 -7.73 3.64 -5.17
C THR A 137 -8.20 3.48 -3.72
N PRO A 138 -9.50 3.30 -3.48
CA PRO A 138 -9.99 2.92 -2.17
C PRO A 138 -9.57 1.51 -1.78
N LYS A 139 -9.22 1.31 -0.51
CA LYS A 139 -8.91 0.01 0.10
C LYS A 139 -10.09 -0.95 -0.03
N LEU A 140 -9.83 -2.15 -0.55
CA LEU A 140 -10.89 -3.13 -0.83
C LEU A 140 -11.24 -3.96 0.40
N HIS A 141 -10.23 -4.46 1.12
CA HIS A 141 -10.40 -5.34 2.26
C HIS A 141 -10.19 -4.57 3.55
N ILE A 142 -11.15 -4.68 4.47
CA ILE A 142 -11.17 -3.93 5.72
C ILE A 142 -10.94 -4.91 6.88
N PRO A 143 -9.88 -4.73 7.69
CA PRO A 143 -9.62 -5.56 8.86
C PRO A 143 -10.65 -5.33 9.97
N VAL A 144 -10.86 -6.37 10.80
CA VAL A 144 -11.86 -6.39 11.88
C VAL A 144 -11.31 -7.03 13.16
N THR A 145 -9.99 -6.98 13.35
CA THR A 145 -9.32 -7.56 14.52
C THR A 145 -9.13 -6.52 15.63
N GLU A 146 -8.79 -6.97 16.84
CA GLU A 146 -8.53 -6.09 17.98
C GLU A 146 -7.41 -5.09 17.66
N GLY A 147 -7.65 -3.81 17.95
CA GLY A 147 -6.74 -2.73 17.61
C GLY A 147 -6.76 -2.28 16.14
N TYR A 148 -7.57 -2.96 15.31
CA TYR A 148 -7.77 -2.65 13.89
C TYR A 148 -9.27 -2.63 13.57
N PHE A 149 -10.01 -1.75 14.26
CA PHE A 149 -11.47 -1.59 14.10
C PHE A 149 -11.83 -0.79 12.84
N GLU A 150 -11.17 -1.09 11.73
CA GLU A 150 -11.35 -0.32 10.50
C GLU A 150 -12.75 -0.40 9.92
N ASP A 151 -13.47 -1.49 10.17
CA ASP A 151 -14.88 -1.65 9.77
C ASP A 151 -15.83 -0.64 10.45
N LYS A 152 -15.37 0.07 11.47
CA LYS A 152 -16.14 1.15 12.13
C LYS A 152 -15.89 2.51 11.49
N TYR A 153 -14.82 2.65 10.72
CA TYR A 153 -14.41 3.90 10.08
C TYR A 153 -14.59 3.86 8.57
N PHE A 154 -14.28 2.73 7.92
CA PHE A 154 -14.20 2.64 6.48
C PHE A 154 -15.21 1.65 5.90
N GLN A 155 -15.78 2.03 4.76
CA GLN A 155 -16.44 1.11 3.86
C GLN A 155 -15.41 0.44 2.94
N PRO A 156 -15.64 -0.81 2.52
CA PRO A 156 -14.86 -1.41 1.44
C PRO A 156 -14.92 -0.58 0.17
N GLY A 157 -13.83 -0.53 -0.57
CA GLY A 157 -13.80 0.08 -1.89
C GLY A 157 -14.83 -0.53 -2.85
N PRO A 158 -15.30 0.22 -3.86
CA PRO A 158 -16.35 -0.24 -4.77
C PRO A 158 -15.89 -1.45 -5.60
N ALA A 159 -16.83 -2.36 -5.87
CA ALA A 159 -16.57 -3.59 -6.63
C ALA A 159 -16.47 -3.36 -8.15
N ASP A 160 -16.94 -2.23 -8.66
CA ASP A 160 -16.79 -1.82 -10.04
C ASP A 160 -15.39 -1.23 -10.27
N ALA A 161 -14.57 -1.84 -11.11
CA ALA A 161 -13.16 -1.49 -11.34
C ALA A 161 -12.27 -1.53 -10.06
N PRO A 162 -12.23 -2.66 -9.33
CA PRO A 162 -11.56 -2.76 -8.03
C PRO A 162 -10.02 -2.74 -8.12
N TYR A 163 -9.44 -2.95 -9.30
CA TYR A 163 -8.00 -3.07 -9.53
C TYR A 163 -7.49 -2.11 -10.61
N PRO A 164 -7.62 -0.79 -10.41
CA PRO A 164 -7.22 0.20 -11.42
C PRO A 164 -5.70 0.23 -11.58
N ILE A 165 -5.25 0.40 -12.84
CA ILE A 165 -3.84 0.56 -13.18
C ILE A 165 -3.61 1.98 -13.65
N TYR A 166 -2.55 2.59 -13.14
CA TYR A 166 -2.14 3.95 -13.46
C TYR A 166 -0.76 3.96 -14.11
N GLU A 167 -0.68 4.39 -15.35
CA GLU A 167 0.59 4.57 -16.05
C GLU A 167 1.13 5.97 -15.79
N LEU A 168 2.34 6.07 -15.23
CA LEU A 168 2.98 7.37 -15.01
C LEU A 168 3.73 7.82 -16.25
N ALA A 169 3.56 9.10 -16.61
CA ALA A 169 4.24 9.75 -17.74
C ALA A 169 5.70 10.12 -17.42
N ILE A 170 6.48 9.13 -16.96
CA ILE A 170 7.91 9.25 -16.65
C ILE A 170 8.69 8.18 -17.42
N GLU A 171 10.04 8.25 -17.37
CA GLU A 171 10.89 7.27 -18.05
C GLU A 171 10.49 5.83 -17.66
N GLY A 172 10.42 4.94 -18.67
CA GLY A 172 9.98 3.57 -18.52
C GLY A 172 8.46 3.38 -18.45
N ALA A 173 7.67 4.46 -18.36
CA ALA A 173 6.21 4.43 -18.25
C ALA A 173 5.71 3.31 -17.30
N PRO A 174 6.08 3.34 -16.02
CA PRO A 174 5.71 2.30 -15.08
C PRO A 174 4.20 2.29 -14.83
N LYS A 175 3.63 1.07 -14.77
CA LYS A 175 2.23 0.83 -14.46
C LYS A 175 2.08 0.46 -13.00
N LEU A 176 1.36 1.27 -12.25
CA LEU A 176 1.19 1.14 -10.81
C LEU A 176 -0.20 0.63 -10.44
N GLY A 177 -0.24 -0.28 -9.46
CA GLY A 177 -1.42 -0.58 -8.69
C GLY A 177 -1.23 -0.10 -7.24
N LEU A 178 -2.30 0.36 -6.60
CA LEU A 178 -2.27 0.99 -5.28
C LEU A 178 -3.20 0.28 -4.28
N PRO A 179 -3.09 -1.05 -4.10
CA PRO A 179 -3.80 -1.71 -3.01
C PRO A 179 -3.23 -1.25 -1.66
N THR A 180 -4.05 -1.28 -0.59
CA THR A 180 -3.66 -0.68 0.69
C THR A 180 -3.65 -1.72 1.81
N CYS A 181 -2.54 -1.80 2.57
CA CYS A 181 -2.39 -2.49 3.86
C CYS A 181 -3.03 -3.89 3.86
N TRP A 182 -4.21 -4.08 4.47
CA TRP A 182 -4.88 -5.37 4.58
C TRP A 182 -5.08 -6.10 3.23
N ASP A 183 -5.15 -5.37 2.10
CA ASP A 183 -5.18 -5.94 0.75
C ASP A 183 -3.95 -6.82 0.46
N GLU A 184 -2.84 -6.58 1.15
CA GLU A 184 -1.57 -7.29 0.97
C GLU A 184 -1.58 -8.75 1.42
N TRP A 185 -2.59 -9.15 2.22
CA TRP A 185 -2.76 -10.52 2.67
C TRP A 185 -3.49 -11.42 1.66
N PHE A 186 -4.17 -10.81 0.67
CA PHE A 186 -5.01 -11.50 -0.30
C PHE A 186 -4.26 -11.79 -1.62
N PRO A 187 -3.93 -13.06 -1.93
CA PRO A 187 -3.26 -13.43 -3.18
C PRO A 187 -4.01 -12.99 -4.43
N GLU A 188 -5.35 -12.92 -4.33
CA GLU A 188 -6.24 -12.49 -5.40
C GLU A 188 -5.95 -11.06 -5.84
N VAL A 189 -5.64 -10.16 -4.90
CA VAL A 189 -5.34 -8.74 -5.17
C VAL A 189 -4.09 -8.64 -6.03
N ALA A 190 -2.97 -9.19 -5.58
CA ALA A 190 -1.72 -9.16 -6.34
C ALA A 190 -1.85 -9.86 -7.69
N ARG A 191 -2.63 -10.95 -7.77
CA ARG A 191 -2.91 -11.67 -9.01
C ARG A 191 -3.73 -10.82 -9.98
N ALA A 192 -4.77 -10.13 -9.51
CA ALA A 192 -5.60 -9.28 -10.35
C ALA A 192 -4.77 -8.14 -10.98
N TYR A 193 -4.00 -7.42 -10.16
CA TYR A 193 -3.10 -6.38 -10.65
C TYR A 193 -2.02 -6.91 -11.60
N GLY A 194 -1.43 -8.07 -11.28
CA GLY A 194 -0.45 -8.72 -12.16
C GLY A 194 -1.01 -9.06 -13.53
N LEU A 195 -2.25 -9.59 -13.59
CA LEU A 195 -2.95 -9.90 -14.84
C LEU A 195 -3.37 -8.64 -15.60
N ALA A 196 -3.73 -7.57 -14.90
CA ALA A 196 -4.03 -6.27 -15.51
C ALA A 196 -2.78 -5.56 -16.06
N GLY A 197 -1.58 -6.07 -15.76
CA GLY A 197 -0.32 -5.58 -16.33
C GLY A 197 0.43 -4.57 -15.46
N ALA A 198 0.16 -4.50 -14.15
CA ALA A 198 0.97 -3.72 -13.24
C ALA A 198 2.43 -4.14 -13.27
N ASP A 199 3.34 -3.18 -13.17
CA ASP A 199 4.77 -3.39 -12.97
C ASP A 199 5.13 -3.32 -11.49
N ILE A 200 4.51 -2.35 -10.79
CA ILE A 200 4.78 -2.02 -9.40
C ILE A 200 3.45 -2.02 -8.64
N LEU A 201 3.40 -2.69 -7.49
CA LEU A 201 2.38 -2.46 -6.48
C LEU A 201 2.95 -1.63 -5.35
N CYS A 202 2.17 -0.65 -4.88
CA CYS A 202 2.44 0.00 -3.61
C CYS A 202 1.37 -0.45 -2.62
N TYR A 203 1.81 -0.96 -1.46
CA TYR A 203 0.98 -1.20 -0.30
C TYR A 203 1.32 -0.15 0.78
N PRO A 204 0.67 1.03 0.78
CA PRO A 204 0.79 1.92 1.94
C PRO A 204 0.21 1.21 3.15
N THR A 205 0.96 1.20 4.24
CA THR A 205 0.70 0.27 5.34
C THR A 205 0.74 0.97 6.70
N ALA A 206 -0.13 0.53 7.59
CA ALA A 206 -0.15 0.80 9.01
C ALA A 206 -0.38 -0.54 9.74
N ILE A 207 0.67 -1.36 9.85
CA ILE A 207 0.63 -2.68 10.47
C ILE A 207 1.70 -2.80 11.57
N GLY A 208 1.37 -3.49 12.65
CA GLY A 208 2.21 -3.58 13.82
C GLY A 208 1.86 -4.76 14.72
N SER A 209 1.90 -4.51 16.02
CA SER A 209 1.58 -5.50 17.04
C SER A 209 0.14 -5.98 16.95
N GLU A 210 -0.08 -7.21 17.40
CA GLU A 210 -1.42 -7.79 17.58
C GLU A 210 -1.81 -7.65 19.05
N PRO A 211 -2.72 -6.73 19.44
CA PRO A 211 -3.06 -6.48 20.83
C PRO A 211 -3.52 -7.72 21.60
N ASP A 212 -4.27 -8.63 20.94
CA ASP A 212 -4.72 -9.90 21.52
C ASP A 212 -3.63 -10.97 21.63
N HIS A 213 -2.50 -10.77 20.94
CA HIS A 213 -1.40 -11.71 20.86
C HIS A 213 -0.04 -11.00 21.01
N PRO A 214 0.20 -10.33 22.16
CA PRO A 214 1.34 -9.40 22.32
C PRO A 214 2.73 -10.06 22.18
N ASP A 215 2.81 -11.38 22.37
CA ASP A 215 4.07 -12.15 22.23
C ASP A 215 4.26 -12.69 20.81
N PHE A 216 3.32 -12.44 19.89
CA PHE A 216 3.40 -12.95 18.54
C PHE A 216 3.88 -11.89 17.54
N ASP A 217 5.10 -12.01 17.07
CA ASP A 217 5.67 -11.13 16.03
C ASP A 217 5.19 -11.57 14.65
N THR A 218 4.28 -10.80 14.07
CA THR A 218 3.70 -11.07 12.74
C THR A 218 4.51 -10.50 11.57
N GLU A 219 5.51 -9.66 11.81
CA GLU A 219 6.34 -9.05 10.75
C GLU A 219 6.94 -10.06 9.77
N PRO A 220 7.54 -11.18 10.21
CA PRO A 220 8.11 -12.14 9.27
C PRO A 220 7.08 -12.78 8.34
N LEU A 221 5.85 -13.01 8.83
CA LEU A 221 4.76 -13.59 8.03
C LEU A 221 4.27 -12.58 7.00
N TRP A 222 4.05 -11.33 7.43
CA TRP A 222 3.68 -10.23 6.57
C TRP A 222 4.67 -10.04 5.41
N ARG A 223 5.94 -9.89 5.69
CA ARG A 223 6.99 -9.76 4.66
C ARG A 223 7.04 -10.97 3.73
N GLN A 224 6.97 -12.19 4.26
CA GLN A 224 7.03 -13.40 3.46
C GLN A 224 5.83 -13.53 2.51
N THR A 225 4.64 -13.17 2.95
CA THR A 225 3.42 -13.15 2.12
C THR A 225 3.60 -12.22 0.93
N ILE A 226 4.06 -10.99 1.17
CA ILE A 226 4.27 -9.99 0.11
C ILE A 226 5.39 -10.41 -0.87
N VAL A 227 6.49 -10.97 -0.36
CA VAL A 227 7.54 -11.55 -1.21
C VAL A 227 6.98 -12.67 -2.09
N GLY A 228 6.12 -13.53 -1.54
CA GLY A 228 5.40 -14.54 -2.33
C GLY A 228 4.55 -13.94 -3.46
N HIS A 229 3.90 -12.82 -3.21
CA HIS A 229 3.12 -12.10 -4.23
C HIS A 229 4.02 -11.52 -5.34
N ALA A 230 5.16 -10.96 -5.00
CA ALA A 230 6.12 -10.46 -5.98
C ALA A 230 6.56 -11.57 -6.94
N ILE A 231 6.97 -12.72 -6.41
CA ILE A 231 7.41 -13.89 -7.17
C ILE A 231 6.28 -14.44 -8.04
N ALA A 232 5.11 -14.70 -7.46
CA ALA A 232 3.99 -15.36 -8.14
C ALA A 232 3.38 -14.53 -9.27
N ASN A 233 3.59 -13.21 -9.27
CA ASN A 233 3.00 -12.29 -10.24
C ASN A 233 4.02 -11.50 -11.07
N GLY A 234 5.32 -11.71 -10.82
CA GLY A 234 6.39 -10.97 -11.49
C GLY A 234 6.30 -9.47 -11.26
N LEU A 235 6.12 -9.04 -10.01
CA LEU A 235 5.88 -7.65 -9.64
C LEU A 235 7.03 -7.09 -8.80
N PHE A 236 7.35 -5.83 -8.99
CA PHE A 236 7.97 -5.04 -7.94
C PHE A 236 6.91 -4.69 -6.91
N ILE A 237 7.23 -4.76 -5.62
CA ILE A 237 6.32 -4.31 -4.56
C ILE A 237 7.07 -3.36 -3.63
N VAL A 238 6.44 -2.22 -3.36
CA VAL A 238 6.93 -1.16 -2.48
C VAL A 238 5.99 -1.06 -1.28
N VAL A 239 6.52 -1.20 -0.07
CA VAL A 239 5.71 -1.33 1.14
C VAL A 239 6.15 -0.30 2.19
N PRO A 240 5.66 0.94 2.09
CA PRO A 240 5.90 1.96 3.10
C PRO A 240 5.03 1.72 4.32
N ASN A 241 5.63 1.39 5.46
CA ASN A 241 4.95 1.24 6.74
C ASN A 241 5.33 2.37 7.69
N ARG A 242 4.44 2.69 8.62
CA ARG A 242 4.77 3.55 9.76
C ARG A 242 5.45 2.74 10.86
N TYR A 243 6.06 3.43 11.83
CA TYR A 243 6.64 2.81 13.03
C TYR A 243 6.26 3.57 14.30
N GLY A 244 6.41 2.90 15.44
CA GLY A 244 6.18 3.49 16.76
C GLY A 244 4.78 3.25 17.31
N ASN A 245 4.57 3.61 18.56
CA ASN A 245 3.29 3.42 19.26
C ASN A 245 2.32 4.56 18.96
N GLU A 246 1.10 4.21 18.60
CA GLU A 246 -0.03 5.14 18.39
C GLU A 246 -1.26 4.72 19.21
N GLY A 247 -1.09 4.20 20.39
CA GLY A 247 -2.18 3.76 21.27
C GLY A 247 -2.17 2.26 21.49
N LEU A 248 -3.20 1.54 21.07
CA LEU A 248 -3.25 0.08 21.22
C LEU A 248 -2.27 -0.64 20.30
N VAL A 249 -1.94 -0.06 19.16
CA VAL A 249 -1.03 -0.65 18.17
C VAL A 249 0.36 -0.02 18.26
N THR A 250 1.39 -0.85 18.24
CA THR A 250 2.76 -0.44 17.99
C THR A 250 3.17 -0.91 16.60
N PHE A 251 3.25 0.03 15.66
CA PHE A 251 3.66 -0.25 14.27
C PHE A 251 5.13 -0.64 14.21
N TYR A 252 5.46 -1.70 13.46
CA TYR A 252 6.80 -2.30 13.52
C TYR A 252 7.76 -1.83 12.42
N GLY A 253 7.40 -0.79 11.64
CA GLY A 253 8.28 -0.29 10.59
C GLY A 253 8.59 -1.36 9.56
N SER A 254 9.87 -1.69 9.42
CA SER A 254 10.35 -2.75 8.51
C SER A 254 9.95 -2.54 7.05
N SER A 255 9.70 -1.32 6.64
CA SER A 255 9.35 -0.95 5.27
C SER A 255 10.35 -1.52 4.26
N PHE A 256 9.89 -1.99 3.09
CA PHE A 256 10.80 -2.64 2.16
C PHE A 256 10.38 -2.51 0.69
N ILE A 257 11.34 -2.80 -0.19
CA ILE A 257 11.13 -2.91 -1.64
C ILE A 257 11.61 -4.31 -2.06
N VAL A 258 10.78 -5.02 -2.81
CA VAL A 258 11.08 -6.37 -3.32
C VAL A 258 10.91 -6.43 -4.83
N ASP A 259 11.75 -7.22 -5.50
CA ASP A 259 11.73 -7.40 -6.94
C ASP A 259 10.94 -8.65 -7.39
N PRO A 260 10.70 -8.84 -8.72
CA PRO A 260 9.97 -9.99 -9.26
C PRO A 260 10.55 -11.37 -8.91
N TYR A 261 11.82 -11.43 -8.48
CA TYR A 261 12.48 -12.66 -8.07
C TYR A 261 12.39 -12.92 -6.56
N GLY A 262 11.70 -12.02 -5.81
CA GLY A 262 11.55 -12.10 -4.36
C GLY A 262 12.79 -11.63 -3.58
N ARG A 263 13.71 -10.92 -4.23
CA ARG A 263 14.89 -10.36 -3.56
C ARG A 263 14.53 -9.01 -2.92
N LEU A 264 14.83 -8.85 -1.64
CA LEU A 264 14.72 -7.55 -0.99
C LEU A 264 15.79 -6.61 -1.57
N ILE A 265 15.34 -5.56 -2.28
CA ILE A 265 16.23 -4.53 -2.84
C ILE A 265 16.68 -3.61 -1.71
N ALA A 266 15.75 -3.21 -0.83
CA ALA A 266 16.02 -2.39 0.34
C ALA A 266 15.03 -2.74 1.46
N GLN A 267 15.48 -2.59 2.71
CA GLN A 267 14.64 -2.75 3.90
C GLN A 267 15.05 -1.75 4.97
N ALA A 268 14.08 -1.08 5.56
CA ALA A 268 14.27 -0.21 6.72
C ALA A 268 14.35 -1.03 8.02
N ALA A 269 14.90 -0.43 9.06
CA ALA A 269 14.83 -0.98 10.41
C ALA A 269 13.39 -0.94 10.95
N ARG A 270 13.15 -1.62 12.06
CA ARG A 270 11.85 -1.57 12.74
C ARG A 270 11.52 -0.18 13.27
N GLU A 271 12.53 0.58 13.62
CA GLU A 271 12.38 1.92 14.19
C GLU A 271 13.25 2.92 13.43
N GLY A 272 12.80 4.16 13.43
CA GLY A 272 13.52 5.30 12.85
C GLY A 272 12.94 5.79 11.54
N ASP A 273 12.97 7.11 11.35
CA ASP A 273 12.63 7.74 10.07
C ASP A 273 13.68 7.37 9.02
N GLU A 274 13.24 6.78 7.92
CA GLU A 274 14.14 6.31 6.87
C GLU A 274 13.55 6.55 5.47
N VAL A 275 14.42 6.95 4.53
CA VAL A 275 14.13 7.02 3.10
C VAL A 275 14.94 5.94 2.40
N LEU A 276 14.26 5.02 1.72
CA LEU A 276 14.86 4.00 0.87
C LEU A 276 14.73 4.42 -0.59
N VAL A 277 15.84 4.48 -1.31
CA VAL A 277 15.86 4.80 -2.75
C VAL A 277 16.36 3.59 -3.52
N ALA A 278 15.67 3.22 -4.60
CA ALA A 278 16.01 2.06 -5.42
C ALA A 278 15.72 2.32 -6.92
N ASP A 279 16.53 1.71 -7.77
CA ASP A 279 16.30 1.62 -9.21
C ASP A 279 15.58 0.31 -9.53
N LEU A 280 14.38 0.39 -10.10
CA LEU A 280 13.56 -0.73 -10.50
C LEU A 280 13.69 -0.95 -12.01
N ASP A 281 14.41 -1.97 -12.43
CA ASP A 281 14.54 -2.37 -13.83
C ASP A 281 13.25 -3.07 -14.29
N LEU A 282 12.37 -2.33 -14.98
CA LEU A 282 11.02 -2.77 -15.35
C LEU A 282 11.01 -3.99 -16.28
N ASP A 283 12.10 -4.25 -16.99
CA ASP A 283 12.23 -5.44 -17.84
C ASP A 283 12.39 -6.74 -17.04
N GLN A 284 12.72 -6.68 -15.73
CA GLN A 284 12.80 -7.88 -14.88
C GLN A 284 11.46 -8.64 -14.82
N ARG A 285 10.33 -7.91 -14.86
CA ARG A 285 9.00 -8.51 -14.95
C ARG A 285 8.86 -9.40 -16.20
N ARG A 286 9.22 -8.87 -17.36
CA ARG A 286 9.22 -9.64 -18.63
C ARG A 286 10.14 -10.85 -18.53
N ASP A 287 11.38 -10.62 -18.09
CA ASP A 287 12.41 -11.67 -18.04
C ASP A 287 11.98 -12.82 -17.12
N TRP A 288 11.34 -12.53 -15.99
CA TRP A 288 10.82 -13.52 -15.05
C TRP A 288 9.63 -14.29 -15.63
N LEU A 289 8.65 -13.58 -16.20
CA LEU A 289 7.45 -14.20 -16.78
C LEU A 289 7.72 -14.93 -18.11
N ASP A 290 8.78 -14.58 -18.84
CA ASP A 290 9.25 -15.35 -19.99
C ASP A 290 9.89 -16.68 -19.53
N LEU A 291 10.60 -16.68 -18.40
CA LEU A 291 11.21 -17.88 -17.83
C LEU A 291 10.16 -18.83 -17.21
N PHE A 292 9.24 -18.25 -16.43
CA PHE A 292 8.13 -18.97 -15.80
C PHE A 292 6.79 -18.35 -16.24
N PRO A 293 6.16 -18.89 -17.29
CA PRO A 293 4.97 -18.29 -17.91
C PRO A 293 3.70 -18.57 -17.10
N PHE A 294 3.68 -18.14 -15.83
CA PHE A 294 2.58 -18.37 -14.88
C PHE A 294 1.22 -17.96 -15.43
N PHE A 295 1.16 -16.84 -16.15
CA PHE A 295 -0.11 -16.32 -16.66
C PHE A 295 -0.63 -17.11 -17.85
N ALA A 296 0.26 -17.58 -18.72
CA ALA A 296 -0.12 -18.40 -19.88
C ALA A 296 -0.57 -19.83 -19.51
N THR A 297 -0.08 -20.34 -18.39
CA THR A 297 -0.38 -21.71 -17.92
C THR A 297 -1.48 -21.77 -16.87
N ARG A 298 -2.19 -20.67 -16.61
CA ARG A 298 -3.33 -20.64 -15.68
C ARG A 298 -4.47 -21.54 -16.18
N ARG A 299 -5.25 -22.03 -15.25
CA ARG A 299 -6.45 -22.83 -15.47
C ARG A 299 -7.69 -22.12 -14.92
N PRO A 300 -8.12 -20.98 -15.57
CA PRO A 300 -9.28 -20.20 -15.10
C PRO A 300 -10.56 -21.03 -14.96
N ASP A 301 -10.68 -22.07 -15.76
CA ASP A 301 -11.77 -23.06 -15.73
C ASP A 301 -11.88 -23.81 -14.38
N THR A 302 -10.82 -23.80 -13.56
CA THR A 302 -10.80 -24.45 -12.23
C THR A 302 -10.96 -23.47 -11.07
N TYR A 303 -11.02 -22.15 -11.32
CA TYR A 303 -10.97 -21.12 -10.28
C TYR A 303 -12.35 -20.65 -9.80
N GLY A 304 -13.44 -21.24 -10.28
CA GLY A 304 -14.80 -20.83 -9.87
C GLY A 304 -15.03 -20.85 -8.35
N ALA A 305 -14.38 -21.77 -7.64
CA ALA A 305 -14.48 -21.82 -6.17
C ALA A 305 -13.89 -20.60 -5.45
N LEU A 306 -12.99 -19.82 -6.10
CA LEU A 306 -12.39 -18.62 -5.49
C LEU A 306 -13.40 -17.48 -5.33
N SER A 307 -14.48 -17.49 -6.11
CA SER A 307 -15.56 -16.51 -6.02
C SER A 307 -16.75 -16.97 -5.16
N ALA A 308 -16.70 -18.19 -4.62
CA ALA A 308 -17.77 -18.73 -3.79
C ALA A 308 -17.72 -18.10 -2.39
N ALA A 309 -18.89 -17.80 -1.84
CA ALA A 309 -18.98 -17.35 -0.44
C ALA A 309 -18.44 -18.44 0.51
N VAL A 310 -17.56 -18.03 1.42
CA VAL A 310 -17.05 -18.93 2.47
C VAL A 310 -18.13 -19.07 3.52
N VAL A 311 -18.61 -20.29 3.72
CA VAL A 311 -19.39 -20.64 4.92
C VAL A 311 -18.40 -20.69 6.09
N ASN A 312 -18.39 -19.63 6.91
CA ASN A 312 -17.48 -19.57 8.06
C ASN A 312 -17.84 -20.67 9.07
N PRO A 313 -16.99 -21.69 9.27
CA PRO A 313 -17.30 -22.77 10.23
C PRO A 313 -17.39 -22.29 11.68
N ARG A 314 -16.88 -21.09 12.00
CA ARG A 314 -17.02 -20.47 13.33
C ARG A 314 -18.42 -19.93 13.62
N SER A 315 -19.23 -19.66 12.60
CA SER A 315 -20.62 -19.20 12.79
C SER A 315 -21.59 -20.31 13.19
N GLN A 316 -21.14 -21.57 13.18
CA GLN A 316 -21.97 -22.73 13.58
C GLN A 316 -21.85 -23.09 15.06
N ASN A 317 -20.85 -22.58 15.77
CA ASN A 317 -20.74 -22.73 17.22
C ASN A 317 -21.16 -21.40 17.83
N GLY A 318 -22.46 -21.29 18.14
CA GLY A 318 -23.00 -20.13 18.80
C GLY A 318 -22.30 -19.87 20.12
N ASP A 319 -21.76 -18.66 20.24
CA ASP A 319 -21.73 -17.81 21.42
C ASP A 319 -20.76 -16.65 21.12
N GLY A 320 -21.31 -15.46 20.97
CA GLY A 320 -20.56 -14.22 20.86
C GLY A 320 -21.06 -13.33 19.70
N GLU A 321 -21.84 -12.33 20.06
CA GLU A 321 -22.23 -11.22 19.18
C GLU A 321 -20.98 -10.45 18.73
N HIS A 322 -20.35 -10.88 17.65
CA HIS A 322 -19.52 -10.02 16.84
C HIS A 322 -20.24 -9.84 15.51
N GLY A 323 -20.62 -8.59 15.23
CA GLY A 323 -21.45 -8.19 14.12
C GLY A 323 -21.01 -8.81 12.81
N GLY A 324 -21.82 -9.76 12.33
CA GLY A 324 -21.67 -10.29 10.99
C GLY A 324 -21.83 -9.18 9.97
N ILE A 325 -21.02 -9.24 8.92
CA ILE A 325 -21.10 -8.36 7.75
C ILE A 325 -22.54 -8.48 7.21
N ALA A 326 -23.40 -7.53 7.57
CA ALA A 326 -24.73 -7.39 6.99
C ALA A 326 -24.54 -6.73 5.62
N GLY A 327 -24.67 -7.49 4.55
CA GLY A 327 -24.69 -6.85 3.22
C GLY A 327 -24.29 -7.68 2.01
N LEU A 328 -24.16 -9.00 2.09
CA LEU A 328 -24.08 -9.82 0.87
C LEU A 328 -25.31 -10.73 0.80
N ARG A 329 -26.36 -10.24 0.18
CA ARG A 329 -27.42 -11.08 -0.42
C ARG A 329 -27.26 -11.06 -1.93
N PRO A 330 -27.56 -12.21 -2.60
CA PRO A 330 -27.37 -12.40 -4.04
C PRO A 330 -28.18 -11.43 -4.90
#